data_2ef6398c4f139875c9ad5f8d908f0009
#
_entry.id   2ef6398c4f139875c9ad5f8d908f0009
#
_cell.length_a   1.000
_cell.length_b   1.000
_cell.length_c   1.000
_cell.angle_alpha   90.00
_cell.angle_beta   90.00
_cell.angle_gamma   90.00
#
_symmetry.space_group_name_H-M   'P 1'
#
loop_
_entity.id
_entity.type
_entity.pdbx_description
1 polymer ?
#
loop_
_entity_poly.entity_id
_entity_poly.type
_entity_poly.pdbx_seq_one_letter_code
_entity_poly.pdbx_strand_id
1 'polypeptide(L)'
;MVNKNIPDPGFGDDDGSADPRLAAALAAWAEDRTAVGPVLEALKGTRLLVPVVAVLGEVEEDENGLRREKTSDMAVPTLKAGNRTALPAFTSTESLARWDPEARPVAVPLHQALQAAAHEKADTVVLDMSGPVAFELTGPVLLALAEGRTSTDPLADPAVVAAVRAAVEAEPAVRGAHLGPGQADGTLALVLDPATPPAEAVRAVARRLAADETLRARLVRGLDLAVLPAGTTPPGEPLFVRD
;
A
#
# COMPACT_ATOMS: atom_id res chain seq x y z
N MET A 1 -17.08 36.00 -18.89
CA MET A 1 -15.83 35.23 -18.86
C MET A 1 -15.80 34.49 -17.52
N VAL A 2 -16.02 33.22 -17.53
CA VAL A 2 -15.93 32.38 -16.29
C VAL A 2 -14.47 32.14 -16.07
N ASN A 3 -13.88 32.72 -15.01
CA ASN A 3 -12.56 32.38 -14.53
C ASN A 3 -12.58 30.88 -14.15
N LYS A 4 -12.00 30.03 -14.99
CA LYS A 4 -11.64 28.69 -14.59
C LYS A 4 -10.57 28.81 -13.51
N ASN A 5 -10.99 28.67 -12.27
CA ASN A 5 -10.09 28.56 -11.13
C ASN A 5 -9.36 27.23 -11.29
N ILE A 6 -8.18 27.24 -11.92
CA ILE A 6 -7.29 26.07 -11.95
C ILE A 6 -6.78 25.95 -10.52
N PRO A 7 -7.08 24.86 -9.78
CA PRO A 7 -6.54 24.69 -8.45
C PRO A 7 -5.01 24.76 -8.53
N ASP A 8 -4.39 25.57 -7.70
CA ASP A 8 -2.94 25.60 -7.56
C ASP A 8 -2.51 24.20 -7.06
N PRO A 9 -1.72 23.44 -7.81
CA PRO A 9 -1.27 22.11 -7.39
C PRO A 9 -0.29 22.17 -6.22
N GLY A 10 0.08 23.34 -5.72
CA GLY A 10 1.01 23.52 -4.61
C GLY A 10 2.49 23.27 -4.95
N PHE A 11 2.80 23.11 -6.24
CA PHE A 11 4.16 22.78 -6.72
C PHE A 11 4.67 23.81 -7.75
N GLY A 12 4.28 25.08 -7.61
CA GLY A 12 4.67 26.14 -8.54
C GLY A 12 6.19 26.40 -8.61
N ASP A 13 6.92 26.10 -7.55
CA ASP A 13 8.38 26.24 -7.45
C ASP A 13 9.13 24.91 -7.64
N ASP A 14 8.45 23.85 -8.12
CA ASP A 14 9.07 22.53 -8.35
C ASP A 14 9.99 22.59 -9.58
N ASP A 15 11.27 22.36 -9.36
CA ASP A 15 12.30 22.32 -10.43
C ASP A 15 12.32 21.00 -11.22
N GLY A 16 11.45 20.06 -10.88
CA GLY A 16 11.36 18.75 -11.52
C GLY A 16 12.38 17.74 -11.03
N SER A 17 13.23 18.07 -10.05
CA SER A 17 14.18 17.11 -9.46
C SER A 17 13.50 16.15 -8.50
N ALA A 18 14.15 15.00 -8.21
CA ALA A 18 13.68 14.07 -7.21
C ALA A 18 13.87 14.65 -5.79
N ASP A 19 12.92 14.40 -4.88
CA ASP A 19 13.13 14.71 -3.46
C ASP A 19 14.36 13.94 -2.93
N PRO A 20 15.35 14.62 -2.33
CA PRO A 20 16.59 13.98 -1.89
C PRO A 20 16.37 12.87 -0.85
N ARG A 21 15.34 12.99 0.01
CA ARG A 21 15.02 11.99 1.03
C ARG A 21 14.45 10.74 0.38
N LEU A 22 13.56 10.90 -0.60
CA LEU A 22 13.01 9.79 -1.35
C LEU A 22 14.09 9.10 -2.18
N ALA A 23 14.96 9.86 -2.86
CA ALA A 23 16.07 9.31 -3.62
C ALA A 23 17.03 8.50 -2.74
N ALA A 24 17.38 9.00 -1.55
CA ALA A 24 18.22 8.29 -0.59
C ALA A 24 17.53 7.02 -0.05
N ALA A 25 16.24 7.07 0.24
CA ALA A 25 15.47 5.93 0.71
C ALA A 25 15.36 4.83 -0.36
N LEU A 26 15.14 5.19 -1.62
CA LEU A 26 15.10 4.26 -2.74
C LEU A 26 16.47 3.61 -2.98
N ALA A 27 17.56 4.38 -2.87
CA ALA A 27 18.92 3.85 -2.96
C ALA A 27 19.21 2.84 -1.84
N ALA A 28 18.86 3.16 -0.59
CA ALA A 28 19.01 2.24 0.53
C ALA A 28 18.16 0.96 0.35
N TRP A 29 16.94 1.09 -0.17
CA TRP A 29 16.08 -0.07 -0.48
C TRP A 29 16.67 -0.91 -1.62
N ALA A 30 17.37 -0.32 -2.57
CA ALA A 30 18.02 -1.09 -3.63
C ALA A 30 19.10 -2.03 -3.08
N GLU A 31 19.80 -1.61 -2.01
CA GLU A 31 20.80 -2.41 -1.30
C GLU A 31 20.16 -3.42 -0.32
N ASP A 32 19.10 -3.01 0.37
CA ASP A 32 18.36 -3.84 1.31
C ASP A 32 16.85 -3.78 1.03
N ARG A 33 16.33 -4.80 0.35
CA ARG A 33 14.90 -4.91 -0.03
C ARG A 33 13.94 -4.98 1.15
N THR A 34 14.42 -5.15 2.36
CA THR A 34 13.60 -5.12 3.58
C THR A 34 13.37 -3.70 4.10
N ALA A 35 14.18 -2.71 3.66
CA ALA A 35 14.11 -1.31 4.09
C ALA A 35 12.96 -0.54 3.41
N VAL A 36 11.74 -1.07 3.45
CA VAL A 36 10.54 -0.45 2.84
C VAL A 36 10.07 0.76 3.64
N GLY A 37 10.13 0.72 4.96
CA GLY A 37 9.60 1.78 5.84
C GLY A 37 10.11 3.18 5.52
N PRO A 38 11.43 3.42 5.37
CA PRO A 38 11.97 4.72 4.98
C PRO A 38 11.43 5.25 3.64
N VAL A 39 11.18 4.36 2.65
CA VAL A 39 10.59 4.76 1.37
C VAL A 39 9.15 5.24 1.57
N LEU A 40 8.35 4.52 2.35
CA LEU A 40 6.96 4.90 2.64
C LEU A 40 6.89 6.23 3.40
N GLU A 41 7.82 6.45 4.33
CA GLU A 41 7.88 7.70 5.10
C GLU A 41 8.25 8.89 4.19
N ALA A 42 9.22 8.73 3.30
CA ALA A 42 9.61 9.76 2.35
C ALA A 42 8.48 10.09 1.36
N LEU A 43 7.74 9.07 0.90
CA LEU A 43 6.63 9.24 -0.04
C LEU A 43 5.50 10.12 0.49
N LYS A 44 5.22 10.11 1.81
CA LYS A 44 4.14 10.92 2.40
C LYS A 44 4.29 12.42 2.15
N GLY A 45 5.51 12.94 2.17
CA GLY A 45 5.78 14.36 2.01
C GLY A 45 6.22 14.77 0.61
N THR A 46 6.27 13.83 -0.35
CA THR A 46 6.85 14.03 -1.67
C THR A 46 5.75 14.09 -2.72
N ARG A 47 5.94 14.96 -3.73
CA ARG A 47 5.13 14.91 -4.94
C ARG A 47 5.61 13.79 -5.86
N LEU A 48 4.71 13.27 -6.66
CA LEU A 48 5.00 12.36 -7.76
C LEU A 48 4.62 13.03 -9.08
N LEU A 49 5.32 12.68 -10.14
CA LEU A 49 4.99 13.06 -11.50
C LEU A 49 4.21 11.92 -12.14
N VAL A 50 2.93 12.16 -12.39
CA VAL A 50 2.07 11.23 -13.14
C VAL A 50 2.09 11.66 -14.60
N PRO A 51 2.43 10.77 -15.55
CA PRO A 51 2.42 11.13 -16.96
C PRO A 51 1.00 11.32 -17.46
N VAL A 52 0.83 12.29 -18.36
CA VAL A 52 -0.36 12.40 -19.18
C VAL A 52 0.06 12.42 -20.65
N VAL A 53 -0.69 11.69 -21.46
CA VAL A 53 -0.48 11.59 -22.89
C VAL A 53 -1.71 12.10 -23.63
N ALA A 54 -1.51 12.75 -24.77
CA ALA A 54 -2.61 13.12 -25.64
C ALA A 54 -3.09 11.86 -26.36
N VAL A 55 -4.34 11.47 -26.12
CA VAL A 55 -4.99 10.44 -26.91
C VAL A 55 -5.75 11.13 -28.02
N LEU A 56 -5.43 10.79 -29.27
CA LEU A 56 -6.19 11.25 -30.43
C LEU A 56 -7.63 10.73 -30.28
N GLY A 57 -8.58 11.63 -30.04
CA GLY A 57 -10.00 11.31 -30.05
C GLY A 57 -10.43 10.82 -31.43
N GLU A 58 -11.61 10.18 -31.50
CA GLU A 58 -12.20 9.70 -32.75
C GLU A 58 -12.23 10.81 -33.80
N VAL A 59 -11.67 10.50 -34.98
CA VAL A 59 -11.71 11.38 -36.14
C VAL A 59 -13.13 11.28 -36.72
N GLU A 60 -13.96 12.31 -36.52
CA GLU A 60 -15.21 12.44 -37.28
C GLU A 60 -14.89 13.07 -38.65
N GLU A 61 -15.26 12.36 -39.73
CA GLU A 61 -15.30 12.99 -41.06
C GLU A 61 -16.60 13.78 -41.17
N ASP A 62 -16.49 15.07 -41.52
CA ASP A 62 -17.64 15.89 -41.81
C ASP A 62 -18.22 15.48 -43.18
N GLU A 63 -19.45 15.95 -43.51
CA GLU A 63 -20.15 15.65 -44.74
C GLU A 63 -19.38 16.05 -46.04
N ASN A 64 -18.23 16.75 -45.89
CA ASN A 64 -17.35 17.19 -46.99
C ASN A 64 -16.03 16.39 -47.04
N GLY A 65 -15.88 15.33 -46.24
CA GLY A 65 -14.65 14.50 -46.19
C GLY A 65 -13.44 15.17 -45.52
N LEU A 66 -13.64 16.27 -44.81
CA LEU A 66 -12.60 16.93 -44.04
C LEU A 66 -12.54 16.34 -42.63
N ARG A 67 -11.37 15.76 -42.29
CA ARG A 67 -11.09 15.25 -40.95
C ARG A 67 -10.99 16.42 -39.97
N ARG A 68 -11.94 16.53 -39.05
CA ARG A 68 -11.85 17.42 -37.90
C ARG A 68 -11.45 16.60 -36.66
N GLU A 69 -10.28 16.95 -36.11
CA GLU A 69 -9.90 16.50 -34.76
C GLU A 69 -10.81 17.22 -33.75
N LYS A 70 -11.68 16.46 -33.09
CA LYS A 70 -12.73 17.05 -32.24
C LYS A 70 -12.27 17.32 -30.82
N THR A 71 -11.32 16.61 -30.29
CA THR A 71 -10.69 16.87 -28.97
C THR A 71 -9.49 15.95 -28.77
N SER A 72 -8.37 16.51 -28.33
CA SER A 72 -7.31 15.71 -27.68
C SER A 72 -7.73 15.48 -26.23
N ASP A 73 -8.18 14.31 -25.90
CA ASP A 73 -8.40 13.93 -24.51
C ASP A 73 -7.04 13.59 -23.88
N MET A 74 -6.78 14.17 -22.70
CA MET A 74 -5.59 13.83 -21.92
C MET A 74 -5.91 12.59 -21.10
N ALA A 75 -5.16 11.53 -21.31
CA ALA A 75 -5.30 10.27 -20.57
C ALA A 75 -4.07 9.99 -19.73
N VAL A 76 -4.29 9.35 -18.60
CA VAL A 76 -3.23 8.81 -17.78
C VAL A 76 -2.91 7.40 -18.31
N PRO A 77 -1.69 7.16 -18.85
CA PRO A 77 -1.36 5.85 -19.39
C PRO A 77 -1.24 4.82 -18.27
N THR A 78 -1.75 3.63 -18.51
CA THR A 78 -1.55 2.47 -17.65
C THR A 78 -0.78 1.38 -18.36
N LEU A 79 0.00 0.62 -17.60
CA LEU A 79 0.79 -0.50 -18.08
C LEU A 79 0.06 -1.81 -17.75
N LYS A 80 0.03 -2.73 -18.70
CA LYS A 80 -0.58 -4.04 -18.49
C LYS A 80 0.46 -5.15 -18.56
N ALA A 81 0.50 -5.99 -17.54
CA ALA A 81 1.34 -7.18 -17.47
C ALA A 81 0.47 -8.37 -17.02
N GLY A 82 0.03 -9.20 -17.96
CA GLY A 82 -0.92 -10.26 -17.70
C GLY A 82 -2.28 -9.70 -17.24
N ASN A 83 -2.70 -10.09 -16.04
CA ASN A 83 -3.93 -9.60 -15.39
C ASN A 83 -3.70 -8.40 -14.46
N ARG A 84 -2.47 -7.89 -14.36
CA ARG A 84 -2.12 -6.73 -13.52
C ARG A 84 -2.14 -5.45 -14.36
N THR A 85 -2.62 -4.37 -13.74
CA THR A 85 -2.59 -3.02 -14.31
C THR A 85 -1.78 -2.13 -13.38
N ALA A 86 -0.81 -1.42 -13.91
CA ALA A 86 0.04 -0.53 -13.14
C ALA A 86 -0.08 0.92 -13.61
N LEU A 87 -0.10 1.86 -12.66
CA LEU A 87 0.06 3.28 -12.91
C LEU A 87 1.55 3.63 -12.85
N PRO A 88 2.19 4.11 -13.93
CA PRO A 88 3.53 4.66 -13.84
C PRO A 88 3.52 5.99 -13.11
N ALA A 89 4.50 6.21 -12.24
CA ALA A 89 4.74 7.47 -11.57
C ALA A 89 6.25 7.69 -11.46
N PHE A 90 6.67 8.96 -11.41
CA PHE A 90 8.09 9.30 -11.47
C PHE A 90 8.46 10.27 -10.36
N THR A 91 9.68 10.14 -9.86
CA THR A 91 10.21 11.04 -8.83
C THR A 91 10.77 12.33 -9.43
N SER A 92 11.19 12.28 -10.70
CA SER A 92 11.80 13.42 -11.41
C SER A 92 11.40 13.49 -12.87
N THR A 93 11.57 14.69 -13.47
CA THR A 93 11.40 14.88 -14.91
C THR A 93 12.42 14.09 -15.71
N GLU A 94 13.62 13.86 -15.17
CA GLU A 94 14.64 13.04 -15.79
C GLU A 94 14.20 11.56 -15.87
N SER A 95 13.64 11.00 -14.78
CA SER A 95 13.10 9.63 -14.76
C SER A 95 11.95 9.47 -15.75
N LEU A 96 11.06 10.47 -15.81
CA LEU A 96 9.95 10.50 -16.76
C LEU A 96 10.45 10.52 -18.21
N ALA A 97 11.38 11.43 -18.54
CA ALA A 97 11.92 11.58 -19.89
C ALA A 97 12.68 10.34 -20.38
N ARG A 98 13.29 9.56 -19.47
CA ARG A 98 13.89 8.26 -19.81
C ARG A 98 12.85 7.21 -20.18
N TRP A 99 11.66 7.31 -19.62
CA TRP A 99 10.56 6.41 -19.95
C TRP A 99 9.85 6.81 -21.24
N ASP A 100 9.43 8.06 -21.33
CA ASP A 100 8.79 8.63 -22.50
C ASP A 100 9.07 10.13 -22.59
N PRO A 101 9.91 10.57 -23.54
CA PRO A 101 10.26 11.98 -23.70
C PRO A 101 9.08 12.86 -24.18
N GLU A 102 8.01 12.27 -24.74
CA GLU A 102 6.83 12.97 -25.21
C GLU A 102 5.76 13.12 -24.12
N ALA A 103 5.87 12.34 -23.04
CA ALA A 103 4.93 12.42 -21.93
C ALA A 103 5.05 13.72 -21.16
N ARG A 104 3.91 14.30 -20.79
CA ARG A 104 3.85 15.52 -19.97
C ARG A 104 3.65 15.18 -18.52
N PRO A 105 4.48 15.70 -17.60
CA PRO A 105 4.30 15.46 -16.18
C PRO A 105 3.15 16.30 -15.60
N VAL A 106 2.37 15.68 -14.73
CA VAL A 106 1.49 16.37 -13.78
C VAL A 106 2.02 16.08 -12.38
N ALA A 107 2.49 17.14 -11.71
CA ALA A 107 2.94 17.03 -10.31
C ALA A 107 1.74 16.89 -9.39
N VAL A 108 1.69 15.79 -8.62
CA VAL A 108 0.60 15.53 -7.69
C VAL A 108 1.13 15.02 -6.35
N PRO A 109 0.48 15.31 -5.23
CA PRO A 109 0.80 14.67 -3.96
C PRO A 109 0.45 13.18 -4.01
N LEU A 110 1.08 12.38 -3.15
CA LEU A 110 0.91 10.93 -3.11
C LEU A 110 -0.57 10.49 -3.15
N HIS A 111 -1.43 11.11 -2.32
CA HIS A 111 -2.84 10.73 -2.25
C HIS A 111 -3.58 10.87 -3.60
N GLN A 112 -3.24 11.88 -4.41
CA GLN A 112 -3.82 12.04 -5.75
C GLN A 112 -3.28 11.00 -6.73
N ALA A 113 -2.00 10.62 -6.64
CA ALA A 113 -1.47 9.52 -7.43
C ALA A 113 -2.17 8.18 -7.09
N LEU A 114 -2.44 7.93 -5.80
CA LEU A 114 -3.20 6.76 -5.37
C LEU A 114 -4.67 6.80 -5.84
N GLN A 115 -5.30 7.98 -5.83
CA GLN A 115 -6.66 8.16 -6.40
C GLN A 115 -6.67 7.92 -7.91
N ALA A 116 -5.67 8.41 -8.63
CA ALA A 116 -5.52 8.14 -10.07
C ALA A 116 -5.36 6.63 -10.33
N ALA A 117 -4.53 5.93 -9.56
CA ALA A 117 -4.39 4.48 -9.66
C ALA A 117 -5.73 3.75 -9.43
N ALA A 118 -6.48 4.15 -8.41
CA ALA A 118 -7.79 3.57 -8.13
C ALA A 118 -8.80 3.85 -9.27
N HIS A 119 -8.81 5.07 -9.84
CA HIS A 119 -9.66 5.44 -10.96
C HIS A 119 -9.37 4.59 -12.20
N GLU A 120 -8.09 4.41 -12.50
CA GLU A 120 -7.60 3.59 -13.62
C GLU A 120 -7.67 2.07 -13.33
N LYS A 121 -8.19 1.67 -12.17
CA LYS A 121 -8.24 0.27 -11.70
C LYS A 121 -6.86 -0.39 -11.71
N ALA A 122 -5.81 0.38 -11.44
CA ALA A 122 -4.47 -0.12 -11.29
C ALA A 122 -4.29 -0.72 -9.89
N ASP A 123 -3.81 -1.95 -9.84
CA ASP A 123 -3.48 -2.68 -8.60
C ASP A 123 -2.06 -2.39 -8.11
N THR A 124 -1.31 -1.62 -8.89
CA THR A 124 0.10 -1.31 -8.68
C THR A 124 0.38 0.14 -9.07
N VAL A 125 1.26 0.81 -8.31
CA VAL A 125 1.94 2.03 -8.76
C VAL A 125 3.42 1.71 -8.91
N VAL A 126 4.00 1.97 -10.09
CA VAL A 126 5.42 1.73 -10.35
C VAL A 126 6.15 3.05 -10.39
N LEU A 127 7.08 3.24 -9.46
CA LEU A 127 7.94 4.42 -9.41
C LEU A 127 9.20 4.20 -10.25
N ASP A 128 9.55 5.19 -11.08
CA ASP A 128 10.81 5.27 -11.84
C ASP A 128 11.16 3.99 -12.60
N MET A 129 10.21 3.41 -13.33
CA MET A 129 10.35 2.13 -14.00
C MET A 129 11.51 2.06 -15.01
N SER A 130 11.96 3.19 -15.55
CA SER A 130 13.13 3.32 -16.43
C SER A 130 14.32 3.99 -15.73
N GLY A 131 14.23 4.17 -14.41
CA GLY A 131 15.30 4.70 -13.59
C GLY A 131 16.29 3.64 -13.11
N PRO A 132 17.32 4.05 -12.35
CA PRO A 132 18.28 3.12 -11.77
C PRO A 132 17.65 2.23 -10.70
N VAL A 133 16.60 2.70 -10.04
CA VAL A 133 15.85 1.96 -9.01
C VAL A 133 14.37 2.08 -9.31
N ALA A 134 13.75 0.99 -9.74
CA ALA A 134 12.31 0.91 -9.87
C ALA A 134 11.71 0.36 -8.58
N PHE A 135 10.65 0.98 -8.07
CA PHE A 135 9.97 0.57 -6.85
C PHE A 135 8.47 0.35 -7.10
N GLU A 136 7.96 -0.81 -6.69
CA GLU A 136 6.56 -1.16 -6.88
C GLU A 136 5.76 -0.99 -5.58
N LEU A 137 4.71 -0.18 -5.63
CA LEU A 137 3.71 -0.06 -4.58
C LEU A 137 2.57 -1.03 -4.90
N THR A 138 2.52 -2.17 -4.22
CA THR A 138 1.53 -3.23 -4.46
C THR A 138 0.97 -3.74 -3.14
N GLY A 139 -0.22 -4.35 -3.16
CA GLY A 139 -0.79 -5.08 -2.04
C GLY A 139 -0.73 -4.32 -0.70
N PRO A 140 -0.09 -4.90 0.34
CA PRO A 140 -0.03 -4.29 1.67
C PRO A 140 0.65 -2.91 1.70
N VAL A 141 1.64 -2.69 0.83
CA VAL A 141 2.34 -1.40 0.72
C VAL A 141 1.39 -0.32 0.21
N LEU A 142 0.66 -0.60 -0.88
CA LEU A 142 -0.30 0.33 -1.46
C LEU A 142 -1.41 0.66 -0.47
N LEU A 143 -1.95 -0.37 0.21
CA LEU A 143 -2.97 -0.21 1.24
C LEU A 143 -2.47 0.63 2.41
N ALA A 144 -1.26 0.36 2.92
CA ALA A 144 -0.67 1.12 4.01
C ALA A 144 -0.58 2.61 3.68
N LEU A 145 -0.10 2.96 2.48
CA LEU A 145 0.00 4.35 2.03
C LEU A 145 -1.37 5.00 1.83
N ALA A 146 -2.35 4.28 1.28
CA ALA A 146 -3.72 4.78 1.12
C ALA A 146 -4.38 5.11 2.47
N GLU A 147 -4.04 4.37 3.52
CA GLU A 147 -4.48 4.60 4.91
C GLU A 147 -3.55 5.56 5.69
N GLY A 148 -2.55 6.15 5.05
CA GLY A 148 -1.60 7.07 5.68
C GLY A 148 -0.60 6.40 6.63
N ARG A 149 -0.46 5.07 6.57
CA ARG A 149 0.53 4.30 7.35
C ARG A 149 1.87 4.21 6.62
N THR A 150 2.94 4.07 7.38
CA THR A 150 4.32 3.91 6.87
C THR A 150 4.95 2.57 7.24
N SER A 151 4.21 1.74 7.96
CA SER A 151 4.62 0.38 8.27
C SER A 151 3.73 -0.61 7.53
N THR A 152 4.36 -1.61 6.94
CA THR A 152 3.71 -2.80 6.39
C THR A 152 3.73 -3.97 7.37
N ASP A 153 4.33 -3.77 8.55
CA ASP A 153 4.30 -4.77 9.62
C ASP A 153 2.86 -4.89 10.16
N PRO A 154 2.19 -6.02 9.95
CA PRO A 154 0.83 -6.19 10.43
C PRO A 154 0.72 -6.13 11.95
N LEU A 155 1.79 -6.46 12.68
CA LEU A 155 1.80 -6.40 14.16
C LEU A 155 1.87 -4.97 14.69
N ALA A 156 2.31 -4.01 13.88
CA ALA A 156 2.29 -2.59 14.19
C ALA A 156 0.98 -1.91 13.77
N ASP A 157 0.04 -2.64 13.14
CA ASP A 157 -1.25 -2.11 12.71
C ASP A 157 -2.28 -2.18 13.85
N PRO A 158 -2.76 -1.03 14.37
CA PRO A 158 -3.73 -1.03 15.49
C PRO A 158 -5.02 -1.78 15.19
N ALA A 159 -5.45 -1.82 13.92
CA ALA A 159 -6.65 -2.55 13.54
C ALA A 159 -6.45 -4.06 13.57
N VAL A 160 -5.28 -4.55 13.16
CA VAL A 160 -4.89 -5.97 13.29
C VAL A 160 -4.82 -6.35 14.77
N VAL A 161 -4.11 -5.53 15.58
CA VAL A 161 -3.97 -5.77 17.03
C VAL A 161 -5.34 -5.81 17.72
N ALA A 162 -6.25 -4.89 17.38
CA ALA A 162 -7.60 -4.86 17.93
C ALA A 162 -8.43 -6.09 17.53
N ALA A 163 -8.38 -6.50 16.25
CA ALA A 163 -9.10 -7.67 15.75
C ALA A 163 -8.60 -8.98 16.40
N VAL A 164 -7.27 -9.13 16.54
CA VAL A 164 -6.70 -10.30 17.25
C VAL A 164 -7.12 -10.30 18.71
N ARG A 165 -7.08 -9.14 19.40
CA ARG A 165 -7.55 -9.00 20.78
C ARG A 165 -9.00 -9.43 20.91
N ALA A 166 -9.90 -8.92 20.07
CA ALA A 166 -11.31 -9.28 20.09
C ALA A 166 -11.55 -10.79 19.91
N ALA A 167 -10.76 -11.43 19.02
CA ALA A 167 -10.87 -12.86 18.78
C ALA A 167 -10.50 -13.72 20.00
N VAL A 168 -9.47 -13.30 20.77
CA VAL A 168 -9.04 -14.01 22.00
C VAL A 168 -9.94 -13.70 23.18
N GLU A 169 -10.43 -12.46 23.32
CA GLU A 169 -11.39 -12.08 24.37
C GLU A 169 -12.70 -12.86 24.29
N ALA A 170 -13.15 -13.15 23.07
CA ALA A 170 -14.37 -13.92 22.83
C ALA A 170 -14.26 -15.41 23.16
N GLU A 171 -13.06 -15.93 23.47
CA GLU A 171 -12.86 -17.33 23.87
C GLU A 171 -12.66 -17.45 25.39
N PRO A 172 -13.66 -17.99 26.14
CA PRO A 172 -13.58 -18.05 27.60
C PRO A 172 -12.40 -18.88 28.13
N ALA A 173 -11.93 -19.84 27.35
CA ALA A 173 -10.81 -20.69 27.74
C ALA A 173 -9.44 -19.99 27.61
N VAL A 174 -9.36 -18.80 26.98
CA VAL A 174 -8.13 -18.03 26.89
C VAL A 174 -7.97 -17.20 28.16
N ARG A 175 -6.90 -17.45 28.91
CA ARG A 175 -6.48 -16.71 30.11
C ARG A 175 -5.49 -15.62 29.78
N GLY A 176 -4.71 -15.78 28.74
CA GLY A 176 -3.75 -14.78 28.27
C GLY A 176 -3.37 -14.99 26.81
N ALA A 177 -2.95 -13.93 26.17
CA ALA A 177 -2.47 -13.98 24.79
C ALA A 177 -1.31 -13.01 24.58
N HIS A 178 -0.32 -13.42 23.79
CA HIS A 178 0.80 -12.60 23.37
C HIS A 178 0.88 -12.65 21.85
N LEU A 179 1.07 -11.47 21.24
CA LEU A 179 1.27 -11.32 19.80
C LEU A 179 2.71 -10.87 19.55
N GLY A 180 3.42 -11.60 18.73
CA GLY A 180 4.82 -11.31 18.44
C GLY A 180 5.25 -11.78 17.06
N PRO A 181 6.51 -11.51 16.66
CA PRO A 181 7.03 -11.94 15.38
C PRO A 181 7.01 -13.46 15.23
N GLY A 182 6.91 -13.94 13.97
CA GLY A 182 6.86 -15.35 13.63
C GLY A 182 7.31 -15.63 12.21
N GLN A 183 7.16 -16.88 11.75
CA GLN A 183 7.48 -17.23 10.37
C GLN A 183 6.39 -16.79 9.38
N ALA A 184 5.13 -16.77 9.84
CA ALA A 184 4.02 -16.13 9.13
C ALA A 184 4.06 -14.60 9.33
N ASP A 185 2.93 -13.91 9.25
CA ASP A 185 2.86 -12.48 9.53
C ASP A 185 3.01 -12.17 11.03
N GLY A 186 2.96 -13.18 11.88
CA GLY A 186 3.17 -13.12 13.30
C GLY A 186 2.81 -14.43 13.97
N THR A 187 3.09 -14.51 15.28
CA THR A 187 2.71 -15.64 16.15
C THR A 187 1.80 -15.13 17.26
N LEU A 188 0.63 -15.76 17.40
CA LEU A 188 -0.28 -15.57 18.53
C LEU A 188 -0.10 -16.73 19.51
N ALA A 189 0.53 -16.45 20.64
CA ALA A 189 0.76 -17.41 21.70
C ALA A 189 -0.36 -17.31 22.76
N LEU A 190 -1.02 -18.42 23.04
CA LEU A 190 -2.19 -18.52 23.92
C LEU A 190 -1.83 -19.21 25.23
N VAL A 191 -2.23 -18.63 26.34
CA VAL A 191 -2.28 -19.27 27.65
C VAL A 191 -3.74 -19.70 27.88
N LEU A 192 -3.98 -20.98 28.03
CA LEU A 192 -5.31 -21.55 28.14
C LEU A 192 -5.62 -22.01 29.57
N ASP A 193 -6.91 -22.07 29.90
CA ASP A 193 -7.41 -22.65 31.11
C ASP A 193 -7.05 -24.16 31.12
N PRO A 194 -6.37 -24.67 32.17
CA PRO A 194 -5.98 -26.07 32.27
C PRO A 194 -7.15 -27.04 32.21
N ALA A 195 -8.36 -26.63 32.58
CA ALA A 195 -9.56 -27.45 32.57
C ALA A 195 -10.17 -27.64 31.17
N THR A 196 -9.72 -26.85 30.17
CA THR A 196 -10.27 -26.91 28.81
C THR A 196 -9.33 -27.67 27.87
N PRO A 197 -9.84 -28.55 26.99
CA PRO A 197 -9.02 -29.21 25.98
C PRO A 197 -8.40 -28.15 25.02
N PRO A 198 -7.06 -28.09 24.90
CA PRO A 198 -6.40 -27.05 24.13
C PRO A 198 -6.83 -26.98 22.65
N ALA A 199 -7.07 -28.15 22.05
CA ALA A 199 -7.45 -28.23 20.65
C ALA A 199 -8.81 -27.59 20.33
N GLU A 200 -9.73 -27.57 21.29
CA GLU A 200 -11.05 -26.93 21.10
C GLU A 200 -10.93 -25.41 21.15
N ALA A 201 -10.26 -24.89 22.17
CA ALA A 201 -10.03 -23.46 22.32
C ALA A 201 -9.24 -22.87 21.13
N VAL A 202 -8.15 -23.54 20.72
CA VAL A 202 -7.35 -23.12 19.56
C VAL A 202 -8.19 -23.08 18.28
N ARG A 203 -9.03 -24.11 18.03
CA ARG A 203 -9.91 -24.11 16.85
C ARG A 203 -10.94 -22.98 16.90
N ALA A 204 -11.46 -22.65 18.09
CA ALA A 204 -12.41 -21.58 18.25
C ALA A 204 -11.79 -20.21 17.93
N VAL A 205 -10.59 -19.94 18.47
CA VAL A 205 -9.82 -18.73 18.15
C VAL A 205 -9.48 -18.70 16.66
N ALA A 206 -8.96 -19.78 16.08
CA ALA A 206 -8.59 -19.85 14.66
C ALA A 206 -9.77 -19.52 13.74
N ARG A 207 -10.97 -20.03 14.04
CA ARG A 207 -12.19 -19.73 13.25
C ARG A 207 -12.55 -18.25 13.32
N ARG A 208 -12.44 -17.60 14.50
CA ARG A 208 -12.71 -16.17 14.64
C ARG A 208 -11.71 -15.33 13.86
N LEU A 209 -10.40 -15.64 13.97
CA LEU A 209 -9.36 -14.96 13.23
C LEU A 209 -9.59 -15.10 11.71
N ALA A 210 -9.91 -16.29 11.23
CA ALA A 210 -10.17 -16.52 9.80
C ALA A 210 -11.46 -15.86 9.28
N ALA A 211 -12.44 -15.62 10.14
CA ALA A 211 -13.69 -14.96 9.80
C ALA A 211 -13.60 -13.42 9.81
N ASP A 212 -12.58 -12.86 10.44
CA ASP A 212 -12.41 -11.41 10.56
C ASP A 212 -11.97 -10.78 9.23
N GLU A 213 -12.74 -9.79 8.77
CA GLU A 213 -12.48 -9.13 7.49
C GLU A 213 -11.22 -8.27 7.50
N THR A 214 -10.91 -7.63 8.63
CA THR A 214 -9.69 -6.83 8.80
C THR A 214 -8.46 -7.72 8.68
N LEU A 215 -8.45 -8.86 9.37
CA LEU A 215 -7.33 -9.80 9.33
C LEU A 215 -7.16 -10.39 7.93
N ARG A 216 -8.25 -10.77 7.24
CA ARG A 216 -8.18 -11.26 5.85
C ARG A 216 -7.65 -10.22 4.87
N ALA A 217 -7.94 -8.95 5.09
CA ALA A 217 -7.48 -7.87 4.22
C ALA A 217 -6.01 -7.47 4.46
N ARG A 218 -5.50 -7.69 5.68
CA ARG A 218 -4.21 -7.12 6.13
C ARG A 218 -3.11 -8.16 6.35
N LEU A 219 -3.47 -9.41 6.57
CA LEU A 219 -2.52 -10.52 6.70
C LEU A 219 -2.37 -11.23 5.36
N VAL A 220 -1.12 -11.48 4.96
CA VAL A 220 -0.77 -12.19 3.71
C VAL A 220 -0.59 -13.69 3.97
N ARG A 221 0.11 -14.03 5.04
CA ARG A 221 0.43 -15.42 5.43
C ARG A 221 -0.36 -15.89 6.67
N GLY A 222 -1.13 -14.96 7.28
CA GLY A 222 -1.87 -15.24 8.50
C GLY A 222 -1.01 -15.26 9.76
N LEU A 223 -1.57 -15.79 10.86
CA LEU A 223 -0.89 -15.90 12.14
C LEU A 223 -0.65 -17.38 12.50
N ASP A 224 0.56 -17.68 12.93
CA ASP A 224 0.84 -18.95 13.61
C ASP A 224 0.19 -18.94 15.00
N LEU A 225 -0.42 -20.06 15.39
CA LEU A 225 -0.99 -20.26 16.73
C LEU A 225 -0.11 -21.19 17.56
N ALA A 226 0.31 -20.72 18.72
CA ALA A 226 1.06 -21.50 19.68
C ALA A 226 0.31 -21.58 21.01
N VAL A 227 0.37 -22.73 21.70
CA VAL A 227 -0.14 -22.86 23.06
C VAL A 227 1.04 -22.89 24.01
N LEU A 228 1.02 -22.00 24.98
CA LEU A 228 2.06 -21.94 26.00
C LEU A 228 1.76 -22.86 27.16
N PRO A 229 2.78 -23.57 27.70
CA PRO A 229 2.65 -24.29 28.96
C PRO A 229 2.21 -23.35 30.10
N ALA A 230 1.46 -23.89 31.05
CA ALA A 230 1.06 -23.14 32.22
C ALA A 230 2.29 -22.60 32.98
N GLY A 231 2.23 -21.31 33.35
CA GLY A 231 3.34 -20.62 34.01
C GLY A 231 4.43 -20.07 33.09
N THR A 232 4.30 -20.21 31.77
CA THR A 232 5.21 -19.59 30.81
C THR A 232 4.81 -18.13 30.59
N THR A 233 5.74 -17.20 30.79
CA THR A 233 5.54 -15.77 30.46
C THR A 233 6.45 -15.43 29.26
N PRO A 234 5.88 -15.19 28.08
CA PRO A 234 6.66 -14.71 26.93
C PRO A 234 7.25 -13.33 27.20
N PRO A 235 8.32 -12.95 26.51
CA PRO A 235 8.84 -11.60 26.57
C PRO A 235 7.85 -10.60 25.96
N GLY A 236 7.78 -9.39 26.55
CA GLY A 236 6.95 -8.28 26.08
C GLY A 236 5.62 -8.16 26.83
N GLU A 237 4.87 -7.12 26.51
CA GLU A 237 3.55 -6.90 27.11
C GLU A 237 2.53 -7.90 26.54
N PRO A 238 1.65 -8.45 27.39
CA PRO A 238 0.58 -9.33 26.91
C PRO A 238 -0.43 -8.53 26.08
N LEU A 239 -0.85 -9.11 24.95
CA LEU A 239 -1.97 -8.60 24.17
C LEU A 239 -3.26 -8.61 24.98
N PHE A 240 -3.47 -9.66 25.76
CA PHE A 240 -4.67 -9.89 26.55
C PHE A 240 -4.35 -10.70 27.81
N VAL A 241 -4.99 -10.34 28.92
CA VAL A 241 -5.00 -11.11 30.18
C VAL A 241 -6.42 -11.10 30.73
N ARG A 242 -6.90 -12.26 31.15
CA ARG A 242 -8.18 -12.44 31.83
C ARG A 242 -7.93 -12.66 33.33
N ASP A 243 -8.52 -11.79 34.13
CA ASP A 243 -8.53 -11.88 35.61
C ASP A 243 -9.29 -13.11 36.12
#